data_cea39043217a6640308e2d718cfd7fc6
#
_entry.id   cea39043217a6640308e2d718cfd7fc6
#
_cell.length_a   1.000
_cell.length_b   1.000
_cell.length_c   1.000
_cell.angle_alpha   90.00
_cell.angle_beta   90.00
_cell.angle_gamma   90.00
#
_symmetry.space_group_name_H-M   'P 1'
#
loop_
_entity.id
_entity.type
_entity.pdbx_description
1 polymer ?
#
loop_
_entity_poly.entity_id
_entity_poly.type
_entity_poly.pdbx_seq_one_letter_code
_entity_poly.pdbx_strand_id
1 'polypeptide(L)'
;MRVGKRLLLPLGLAAAAFALTASVAGASTPSFSNTTLFGTWDPTGSGLTINPAFAGSGTPPNSTGDSEPAIAFSDNGTMAVDGLGWLPFQVNVWTGTFGSPPNYLGGFGQVVPSHGNRLTLGDEDADIEFTSAGTLLLAELDVIPNPKFSQAQFGVDVVRCTNPSDASTCTDTVLDQTNADRPWITHRGTTVWVSYHDSGNSSLIHVQQSTDDGRTWHQVSSPIVGNGRSTGSATFNSQAGPIVADPNPNSNFLYDIYDAGRPQTKGHSSDFNNIFVSHSTDGGRHWDATLVHSAPVGSSLDNIFPSLAVDQTTGAVYAVWTDSHTVWVSSSTDHGKTWSDPTDVSTGAANLATTLMPWVAARDGKVDVVFYGSTSAQDDTSAVWNTYDSQFSGGTWSIDNLVSNSPNRIGAVCTQGSACAGNTNRELLDLFEVAEDPLNDKAAIIYTSSEISTYTTPDNVVHKLPEIVLAFEH
;
A
#
# COMPACT_ATOMS: atom_id res chain seq x y z
N MET A 1 52.68 -54.18 33.06
CA MET A 1 51.39 -53.95 32.38
C MET A 1 51.52 -52.74 31.48
N ARG A 2 51.63 -52.94 30.17
CA ARG A 2 51.77 -51.88 29.16
C ARG A 2 50.36 -51.62 28.57
N VAL A 3 49.83 -50.38 28.71
CA VAL A 3 48.58 -49.93 28.08
C VAL A 3 48.94 -49.32 26.74
N GLY A 4 48.45 -49.94 25.65
CA GLY A 4 48.67 -49.46 24.29
C GLY A 4 47.74 -48.30 23.98
N LYS A 5 48.28 -47.17 23.50
CA LYS A 5 47.53 -46.04 22.89
C LYS A 5 47.18 -46.43 21.45
N ARG A 6 45.89 -46.46 21.16
CA ARG A 6 45.40 -46.52 19.79
C ARG A 6 45.34 -45.09 19.19
N LEU A 7 46.08 -44.91 18.10
CA LEU A 7 46.01 -43.73 17.25
C LEU A 7 44.74 -43.82 16.39
N LEU A 8 43.86 -42.85 16.48
CA LEU A 8 42.75 -42.63 15.55
C LEU A 8 43.23 -41.62 14.51
N LEU A 9 43.32 -42.04 13.26
CA LEU A 9 43.49 -41.15 12.10
C LEU A 9 42.13 -40.52 11.78
N PRO A 10 42.06 -39.21 11.46
CA PRO A 10 40.84 -38.61 10.90
C PRO A 10 40.78 -38.94 9.41
N LEU A 11 39.68 -39.57 8.98
CA LEU A 11 39.28 -39.60 7.57
C LEU A 11 38.87 -38.17 7.14
N GLY A 12 39.69 -37.58 6.31
CA GLY A 12 39.31 -36.35 5.61
C GLY A 12 38.30 -36.67 4.49
N LEU A 13 37.07 -36.25 4.62
CA LEU A 13 36.15 -36.17 3.50
C LEU A 13 36.57 -34.97 2.63
N ALA A 14 37.10 -35.26 1.45
CA ALA A 14 37.27 -34.26 0.40
C ALA A 14 35.89 -34.01 -0.22
N ALA A 15 35.28 -32.88 0.11
CA ALA A 15 34.10 -32.35 -0.61
C ALA A 15 34.58 -31.88 -1.99
N ALA A 16 34.26 -32.64 -3.04
CA ALA A 16 34.39 -32.16 -4.41
C ALA A 16 33.34 -31.08 -4.67
N ALA A 17 33.77 -29.83 -4.72
CA ALA A 17 32.94 -28.75 -5.21
C ALA A 17 32.76 -28.92 -6.72
N PHE A 18 31.62 -29.44 -7.13
CA PHE A 18 31.14 -29.30 -8.51
C PHE A 18 30.70 -27.86 -8.71
N ALA A 19 31.56 -27.08 -9.37
CA ALA A 19 31.12 -25.79 -9.93
C ALA A 19 30.20 -26.10 -11.12
N LEU A 20 28.89 -26.14 -10.90
CA LEU A 20 27.94 -25.99 -11.98
C LEU A 20 28.04 -24.53 -12.44
N THR A 21 28.71 -24.32 -13.56
CA THR A 21 28.51 -23.11 -14.36
C THR A 21 27.14 -23.24 -15.05
N ALA A 22 26.05 -23.01 -14.32
CA ALA A 22 24.79 -22.68 -14.95
C ALA A 22 25.01 -21.36 -15.68
N SER A 23 24.89 -21.34 -16.99
CA SER A 23 24.68 -20.12 -17.72
C SER A 23 23.38 -19.52 -17.18
N VAL A 24 23.46 -18.48 -16.38
CA VAL A 24 22.31 -17.68 -15.97
C VAL A 24 21.76 -17.12 -17.27
N ALA A 25 20.69 -17.70 -17.80
CA ALA A 25 19.85 -17.00 -18.75
C ALA A 25 19.43 -15.72 -18.02
N GLY A 26 19.84 -14.56 -18.51
CA GLY A 26 19.46 -13.29 -17.89
C GLY A 26 17.94 -13.29 -17.72
N ALA A 27 17.45 -12.84 -16.57
CA ALA A 27 16.03 -12.64 -16.36
C ALA A 27 15.48 -11.85 -17.54
N SER A 28 14.41 -12.33 -18.16
CA SER A 28 13.76 -11.58 -19.23
C SER A 28 13.21 -10.29 -18.59
N THR A 29 13.51 -9.14 -19.17
CA THR A 29 12.89 -7.88 -18.74
C THR A 29 11.38 -8.01 -18.88
N PRO A 30 10.60 -7.81 -17.81
CA PRO A 30 9.14 -7.85 -17.89
C PRO A 30 8.62 -6.76 -18.84
N SER A 31 7.49 -7.01 -19.46
CA SER A 31 6.78 -6.04 -20.30
C SER A 31 5.33 -5.93 -19.86
N PHE A 32 4.71 -4.76 -20.06
CA PHE A 32 3.40 -4.46 -19.50
C PHE A 32 2.42 -3.96 -20.56
N SER A 33 1.15 -4.34 -20.41
CA SER A 33 0.03 -3.73 -21.15
C SER A 33 -0.82 -2.90 -20.21
N ASN A 34 -1.15 -1.68 -20.63
CA ASN A 34 -1.78 -0.67 -19.79
C ASN A 34 -3.23 -0.42 -20.24
N THR A 35 -4.15 -0.29 -19.30
CA THR A 35 -5.57 0.05 -19.50
C THR A 35 -5.99 1.12 -18.50
N THR A 36 -6.51 2.25 -18.98
CA THR A 36 -7.06 3.30 -18.11
C THR A 36 -8.46 2.89 -17.65
N LEU A 37 -8.73 3.06 -16.36
CA LEU A 37 -10.04 2.87 -15.77
C LEU A 37 -10.66 4.23 -15.47
N PHE A 38 -11.97 4.34 -15.72
CA PHE A 38 -12.72 5.58 -15.51
C PHE A 38 -13.85 5.31 -14.54
N GLY A 39 -13.85 6.00 -13.40
CA GLY A 39 -14.96 6.00 -12.48
C GLY A 39 -16.19 6.64 -13.12
N THR A 40 -17.36 6.11 -12.83
CA THR A 40 -18.62 6.60 -13.38
C THR A 40 -19.33 7.45 -12.35
N TRP A 41 -19.64 8.70 -12.71
CA TRP A 41 -20.46 9.55 -11.88
C TRP A 41 -21.95 9.28 -12.12
N ASP A 42 -22.68 8.94 -11.05
CA ASP A 42 -24.14 8.86 -11.06
C ASP A 42 -24.76 10.04 -10.33
N PRO A 43 -25.24 11.08 -11.03
CA PRO A 43 -25.85 12.23 -10.40
C PRO A 43 -27.22 11.94 -9.78
N THR A 44 -27.80 10.75 -10.03
CA THR A 44 -29.20 10.46 -9.68
C THR A 44 -29.34 9.63 -8.40
N GLY A 45 -28.30 8.92 -7.97
CA GLY A 45 -28.34 7.95 -6.87
C GLY A 45 -27.90 8.49 -5.51
N SER A 46 -26.96 9.41 -5.49
CA SER A 46 -26.21 9.74 -4.28
C SER A 46 -26.79 10.81 -3.39
N GLY A 47 -27.67 11.67 -3.90
CA GLY A 47 -28.10 12.87 -3.15
C GLY A 47 -26.94 13.86 -2.88
N LEU A 48 -25.76 13.58 -3.44
CA LEU A 48 -24.56 14.39 -3.26
C LEU A 48 -24.66 15.73 -3.96
N THR A 49 -24.39 16.76 -3.23
CA THR A 49 -23.98 18.04 -3.80
C THR A 49 -22.61 17.86 -4.40
N ILE A 50 -22.50 18.04 -5.72
CA ILE A 50 -21.23 18.22 -6.45
C ILE A 50 -20.31 19.08 -5.59
N ASN A 51 -19.03 18.66 -5.49
CA ASN A 51 -18.01 19.50 -4.85
C ASN A 51 -18.21 20.96 -5.29
N PRO A 52 -18.30 21.93 -4.38
CA PRO A 52 -18.56 23.34 -4.70
C PRO A 52 -17.61 23.93 -5.74
N ALA A 53 -16.40 23.38 -5.89
CA ALA A 53 -15.45 23.75 -6.94
C ALA A 53 -15.98 23.47 -8.36
N PHE A 54 -16.97 22.59 -8.50
CA PHE A 54 -17.59 22.19 -9.78
C PHE A 54 -19.05 22.58 -9.91
N ALA A 55 -19.66 23.10 -8.84
CA ALA A 55 -21.03 23.60 -8.85
C ALA A 55 -21.17 24.83 -9.76
N GLY A 56 -21.25 24.63 -11.07
CA GLY A 56 -21.35 25.69 -12.07
C GLY A 56 -20.61 25.40 -13.38
N SER A 57 -19.83 24.33 -13.47
CA SER A 57 -19.35 23.84 -14.76
C SER A 57 -20.54 23.23 -15.50
N GLY A 58 -20.98 23.82 -16.57
CA GLY A 58 -22.17 23.37 -17.34
C GLY A 58 -22.02 21.99 -17.98
N THR A 59 -20.93 21.26 -17.73
CA THR A 59 -20.67 19.90 -18.21
C THR A 59 -19.79 19.19 -17.17
N PRO A 60 -20.34 18.20 -16.46
CA PRO A 60 -19.52 17.31 -15.63
C PRO A 60 -18.45 16.65 -16.49
N PRO A 61 -17.25 16.41 -15.98
CA PRO A 61 -16.28 15.57 -16.67
C PRO A 61 -16.88 14.18 -16.94
N ASN A 62 -16.41 13.50 -17.98
CA ASN A 62 -16.86 12.15 -18.34
C ASN A 62 -16.38 11.09 -17.33
N SER A 63 -15.53 11.46 -16.40
CA SER A 63 -14.98 10.62 -15.33
C SER A 63 -15.04 11.35 -13.99
N THR A 64 -15.09 10.59 -12.90
CA THR A 64 -14.93 11.10 -11.53
C THR A 64 -13.51 11.57 -11.26
N GLY A 65 -12.53 11.11 -12.04
CA GLY A 65 -11.10 11.20 -11.73
C GLY A 65 -10.76 10.30 -10.53
N ASP A 66 -9.66 9.56 -10.64
CA ASP A 66 -9.31 8.59 -9.61
C ASP A 66 -7.82 8.60 -9.33
N SER A 67 -7.44 8.41 -8.08
CA SER A 67 -6.05 8.33 -7.63
C SER A 67 -5.92 7.43 -6.41
N GLU A 68 -4.71 7.21 -5.96
CA GLU A 68 -4.40 6.42 -4.76
C GLU A 68 -5.01 5.01 -4.78
N PRO A 69 -4.75 4.25 -5.86
CA PRO A 69 -5.43 2.99 -6.09
C PRO A 69 -4.80 1.83 -5.31
N ALA A 70 -5.64 0.89 -4.87
CA ALA A 70 -5.24 -0.41 -4.33
C ALA A 70 -5.71 -1.57 -5.23
N ILE A 71 -5.10 -2.76 -5.06
CA ILE A 71 -5.40 -3.96 -5.84
C ILE A 71 -5.28 -5.24 -5.02
N ALA A 72 -6.26 -6.13 -5.17
CA ALA A 72 -6.24 -7.45 -4.56
C ALA A 72 -6.66 -8.56 -5.53
N PHE A 73 -6.19 -9.78 -5.27
CA PHE A 73 -6.66 -11.00 -5.91
C PHE A 73 -7.24 -11.97 -4.88
N SER A 74 -8.39 -12.55 -5.20
CA SER A 74 -8.88 -13.71 -4.47
C SER A 74 -8.12 -14.98 -4.88
N ASP A 75 -8.17 -16.03 -4.05
CA ASP A 75 -7.52 -17.33 -4.33
C ASP A 75 -7.90 -17.95 -5.68
N ASN A 76 -9.04 -17.58 -6.25
CA ASN A 76 -9.52 -18.09 -7.54
C ASN A 76 -9.22 -17.18 -8.73
N GLY A 77 -8.40 -16.13 -8.55
CA GLY A 77 -7.98 -15.19 -9.60
C GLY A 77 -9.01 -14.10 -9.92
N THR A 78 -10.05 -13.91 -9.10
CA THR A 78 -10.87 -12.70 -9.20
C THR A 78 -10.05 -11.53 -8.69
N MET A 79 -9.92 -10.50 -9.52
CA MET A 79 -9.21 -9.26 -9.22
C MET A 79 -10.23 -8.19 -8.81
N ALA A 80 -9.88 -7.39 -7.83
CA ALA A 80 -10.54 -6.13 -7.55
C ALA A 80 -9.49 -5.02 -7.50
N VAL A 81 -9.86 -3.85 -7.97
CA VAL A 81 -9.09 -2.62 -7.87
C VAL A 81 -10.00 -1.51 -7.39
N ASP A 82 -9.46 -0.58 -6.63
CA ASP A 82 -10.16 0.63 -6.24
C ASP A 82 -9.42 1.88 -6.69
N GLY A 83 -10.02 3.02 -6.43
CA GLY A 83 -9.43 4.34 -6.62
C GLY A 83 -10.27 5.41 -5.97
N LEU A 84 -9.59 6.34 -5.32
CA LEU A 84 -10.22 7.50 -4.70
C LEU A 84 -10.72 8.47 -5.77
N GLY A 85 -12.04 8.62 -5.84
CA GLY A 85 -12.70 9.56 -6.76
C GLY A 85 -12.57 11.01 -6.29
N TRP A 86 -12.21 11.89 -7.22
CA TRP A 86 -12.09 13.31 -6.94
C TRP A 86 -13.43 14.05 -7.00
N LEU A 87 -14.42 13.46 -7.71
CA LEU A 87 -15.67 14.16 -8.04
C LEU A 87 -16.87 13.20 -8.19
N PRO A 88 -17.62 12.92 -7.17
CA PRO A 88 -17.50 13.25 -5.73
C PRO A 88 -16.43 12.46 -5.02
N PHE A 89 -16.13 12.77 -3.77
CA PHE A 89 -15.34 11.90 -2.91
C PHE A 89 -16.09 10.58 -2.71
N GLN A 90 -15.57 9.53 -3.27
CA GLN A 90 -16.09 8.16 -3.19
C GLN A 90 -14.97 7.21 -3.56
N VAL A 91 -15.01 5.99 -3.09
CA VAL A 91 -14.11 4.93 -3.53
C VAL A 91 -14.76 4.21 -4.71
N ASN A 92 -14.17 4.34 -5.89
CA ASN A 92 -14.59 3.62 -7.09
C ASN A 92 -13.98 2.24 -7.10
N VAL A 93 -14.75 1.22 -7.47
CA VAL A 93 -14.32 -0.18 -7.48
C VAL A 93 -14.60 -0.83 -8.83
N TRP A 94 -13.62 -1.58 -9.32
CA TRP A 94 -13.73 -2.43 -10.51
C TRP A 94 -13.36 -3.87 -10.15
N THR A 95 -14.02 -4.83 -10.78
CA THR A 95 -13.72 -6.25 -10.58
C THR A 95 -13.57 -6.98 -11.90
N GLY A 96 -12.69 -7.96 -11.97
CA GLY A 96 -12.39 -8.70 -13.18
C GLY A 96 -11.44 -9.87 -12.96
N THR A 97 -10.61 -10.14 -13.95
CA THR A 97 -9.58 -11.17 -13.91
C THR A 97 -8.32 -10.65 -14.59
N PHE A 98 -7.18 -11.23 -14.27
CA PHE A 98 -5.89 -10.86 -14.87
C PHE A 98 -5.95 -10.85 -16.41
N GLY A 99 -5.29 -9.86 -17.01
CA GLY A 99 -5.17 -9.73 -18.47
C GLY A 99 -6.42 -9.23 -19.21
N SER A 100 -7.48 -8.86 -18.49
CA SER A 100 -8.70 -8.30 -19.07
C SER A 100 -9.11 -7.01 -18.37
N PRO A 101 -9.63 -6.00 -19.08
CA PRO A 101 -10.18 -4.81 -18.45
C PRO A 101 -11.29 -5.19 -17.46
N PRO A 102 -11.22 -4.74 -16.20
CA PRO A 102 -12.24 -5.05 -15.22
C PRO A 102 -13.53 -4.27 -15.47
N ASN A 103 -14.63 -4.75 -14.90
CA ASN A 103 -15.92 -4.10 -14.95
C ASN A 103 -16.11 -3.19 -13.74
N TYR A 104 -16.67 -2.01 -13.95
CA TYR A 104 -17.04 -1.10 -12.88
C TYR A 104 -18.13 -1.74 -11.99
N LEU A 105 -17.82 -1.90 -10.70
CA LEU A 105 -18.75 -2.45 -9.71
C LEU A 105 -19.64 -1.35 -9.12
N GLY A 106 -19.07 -0.20 -8.77
CA GLY A 106 -19.77 0.93 -8.19
C GLY A 106 -18.83 1.92 -7.51
N GLY A 107 -19.39 3.03 -7.04
CA GLY A 107 -18.76 3.96 -6.11
C GLY A 107 -19.31 3.74 -4.71
N PHE A 108 -18.43 3.60 -3.74
CA PHE A 108 -18.74 3.39 -2.32
C PHE A 108 -18.41 4.65 -1.52
N GLY A 109 -18.85 4.71 -0.27
CA GLY A 109 -18.63 5.89 0.57
C GLY A 109 -19.47 7.09 0.23
N GLN A 110 -20.50 6.90 -0.54
CA GLN A 110 -21.46 8.00 -0.78
C GLN A 110 -22.21 8.30 0.50
N VAL A 111 -22.55 9.60 0.67
CA VAL A 111 -23.41 10.10 1.76
C VAL A 111 -24.66 9.23 1.90
N VAL A 112 -24.57 8.18 2.67
CA VAL A 112 -25.73 7.36 3.00
C VAL A 112 -26.13 7.67 4.43
N PRO A 113 -27.41 7.99 4.69
CA PRO A 113 -27.92 8.18 6.06
C PRO A 113 -27.81 6.92 6.94
N SER A 114 -27.20 5.86 6.46
CA SER A 114 -27.20 4.53 7.07
C SER A 114 -26.32 4.39 8.32
N HIS A 115 -25.37 5.28 8.55
CA HIS A 115 -24.50 5.26 9.71
C HIS A 115 -25.08 6.01 10.91
N GLY A 116 -26.22 5.54 11.45
CA GLY A 116 -26.73 5.99 12.75
C GLY A 116 -27.00 7.48 12.89
N ASN A 117 -27.50 8.16 11.83
CA ASN A 117 -27.76 9.61 11.75
C ASN A 117 -26.51 10.51 11.58
N ARG A 118 -25.37 10.00 11.17
CA ARG A 118 -24.25 10.84 10.77
C ARG A 118 -24.31 11.15 9.28
N LEU A 119 -24.02 12.41 8.95
CA LEU A 119 -23.75 12.85 7.60
C LEU A 119 -22.27 12.62 7.35
N THR A 120 -21.91 11.79 6.37
CA THR A 120 -20.55 11.74 5.82
C THR A 120 -20.48 12.66 4.61
N LEU A 121 -19.29 13.16 4.28
CA LEU A 121 -19.06 13.97 3.07
C LEU A 121 -18.56 13.15 1.90
N GLY A 122 -18.40 11.86 2.10
CA GLY A 122 -17.80 10.89 1.19
C GLY A 122 -16.64 10.17 1.86
N ASP A 123 -16.02 9.25 1.15
CA ASP A 123 -14.87 8.50 1.62
C ASP A 123 -13.62 8.87 0.84
N GLU A 124 -12.52 8.78 1.52
CA GLU A 124 -11.16 8.99 1.01
C GLU A 124 -10.35 7.71 1.24
N ASP A 125 -9.07 7.76 1.20
CA ASP A 125 -8.06 6.70 1.40
C ASP A 125 -8.66 5.30 1.63
N ALA A 126 -8.47 4.41 0.69
CA ALA A 126 -9.00 3.04 0.79
C ALA A 126 -7.91 1.99 0.59
N ASP A 127 -8.19 0.80 1.08
CA ASP A 127 -7.45 -0.42 0.81
C ASP A 127 -8.41 -1.59 0.62
N ILE A 128 -8.07 -2.51 -0.29
CA ILE A 128 -8.97 -3.54 -0.78
C ILE A 128 -8.41 -4.94 -0.57
N GLU A 129 -9.26 -5.90 -0.16
CA GLU A 129 -8.81 -7.26 0.11
C GLU A 129 -9.93 -8.29 -0.15
N PHE A 130 -9.54 -9.52 -0.48
CA PHE A 130 -10.44 -10.66 -0.54
C PHE A 130 -10.18 -11.62 0.62
N THR A 131 -11.24 -12.07 1.30
CA THR A 131 -11.10 -13.22 2.20
C THR A 131 -11.05 -14.54 1.42
N SER A 132 -10.58 -15.62 2.04
CA SER A 132 -10.61 -16.97 1.43
C SER A 132 -12.04 -17.49 1.15
N ALA A 133 -13.07 -16.84 1.67
CA ALA A 133 -14.46 -17.10 1.30
C ALA A 133 -14.88 -16.42 -0.02
N GLY A 134 -14.00 -15.61 -0.63
CA GLY A 134 -14.29 -14.80 -1.81
C GLY A 134 -15.11 -13.55 -1.51
N THR A 135 -15.21 -13.16 -0.24
CA THR A 135 -15.81 -11.89 0.16
C THR A 135 -14.84 -10.76 -0.12
N LEU A 136 -15.29 -9.75 -0.86
CA LEU A 136 -14.54 -8.52 -1.09
C LEU A 136 -14.75 -7.57 0.08
N LEU A 137 -13.66 -7.00 0.58
CA LEU A 137 -13.64 -6.02 1.66
C LEU A 137 -12.89 -4.77 1.21
N LEU A 138 -13.42 -3.60 1.56
CA LEU A 138 -12.74 -2.32 1.44
C LEU A 138 -12.69 -1.69 2.83
N ALA A 139 -11.53 -1.28 3.27
CA ALA A 139 -11.37 -0.41 4.42
C ALA A 139 -11.29 1.02 3.91
N GLU A 140 -12.15 1.91 4.36
CA GLU A 140 -12.31 3.25 3.82
C GLU A 140 -12.18 4.29 4.92
N LEU A 141 -11.68 5.47 4.57
CA LEU A 141 -11.57 6.64 5.45
C LEU A 141 -12.79 7.52 5.30
N ASP A 142 -13.66 7.52 6.30
CA ASP A 142 -14.88 8.31 6.37
C ASP A 142 -14.58 9.80 6.63
N VAL A 143 -15.03 10.69 5.76
CA VAL A 143 -14.95 12.15 5.98
C VAL A 143 -16.20 12.63 6.69
N ILE A 144 -16.11 12.85 8.00
CA ILE A 144 -17.22 13.22 8.85
C ILE A 144 -17.21 14.73 9.11
N PRO A 145 -18.23 15.51 8.65
CA PRO A 145 -18.28 16.92 8.97
C PRO A 145 -18.55 17.12 10.47
N ASN A 146 -17.78 17.97 11.11
CA ASN A 146 -18.19 18.41 12.45
C ASN A 146 -19.49 19.24 12.38
N PRO A 147 -20.27 19.36 13.47
CA PRO A 147 -21.55 20.08 13.47
C PRO A 147 -21.47 21.55 13.05
N LYS A 148 -20.29 22.12 12.98
CA LYS A 148 -20.05 23.50 12.55
C LYS A 148 -19.47 23.61 11.15
N PHE A 149 -19.21 22.48 10.48
CA PHE A 149 -18.52 22.40 9.18
C PHE A 149 -17.18 23.17 9.13
N SER A 150 -16.52 23.33 10.29
CA SER A 150 -15.28 24.10 10.41
C SER A 150 -14.03 23.24 10.33
N GLN A 151 -14.16 21.92 10.54
CA GLN A 151 -13.11 20.92 10.44
C GLN A 151 -13.75 19.59 10.04
N ALA A 152 -13.09 18.80 9.20
CA ALA A 152 -13.41 17.40 9.00
C ALA A 152 -12.91 16.60 10.20
N GLN A 153 -13.65 15.57 10.56
CA GLN A 153 -13.23 14.49 11.45
C GLN A 153 -13.18 13.24 10.59
N PHE A 154 -12.18 12.41 10.80
CA PHE A 154 -12.01 11.19 10.01
C PHE A 154 -12.38 9.97 10.85
N GLY A 155 -13.09 9.05 10.23
CA GLY A 155 -13.43 7.74 10.76
C GLY A 155 -12.88 6.64 9.86
N VAL A 156 -13.08 5.39 10.26
CA VAL A 156 -12.80 4.21 9.43
C VAL A 156 -14.02 3.30 9.46
N ASP A 157 -14.39 2.83 8.29
CA ASP A 157 -15.39 1.79 8.10
C ASP A 157 -14.90 0.67 7.19
N VAL A 158 -15.70 -0.37 7.03
CA VAL A 158 -15.44 -1.49 6.13
C VAL A 158 -16.67 -1.81 5.32
N VAL A 159 -16.57 -1.64 4.02
CA VAL A 159 -17.55 -2.17 3.07
C VAL A 159 -17.26 -3.65 2.82
N ARG A 160 -18.30 -4.48 2.95
CA ARG A 160 -18.24 -5.93 2.79
C ARG A 160 -19.19 -6.40 1.70
N CYS A 161 -18.68 -6.92 0.59
CA CYS A 161 -19.45 -7.43 -0.54
C CYS A 161 -19.36 -8.96 -0.61
N THR A 162 -20.48 -9.66 -0.46
CA THR A 162 -20.52 -11.14 -0.54
C THR A 162 -20.49 -11.66 -1.97
N ASN A 163 -20.77 -10.81 -2.94
CA ASN A 163 -20.60 -11.09 -4.36
C ASN A 163 -19.88 -9.90 -5.01
N PRO A 164 -18.61 -10.04 -5.37
CA PRO A 164 -17.81 -8.94 -5.94
C PRO A 164 -18.24 -8.49 -7.34
N SER A 165 -19.29 -9.08 -7.90
CA SER A 165 -19.89 -8.67 -9.18
C SER A 165 -21.23 -7.97 -9.01
N ASP A 166 -21.70 -7.73 -7.77
CA ASP A 166 -23.00 -7.17 -7.48
C ASP A 166 -22.96 -6.26 -6.25
N ALA A 167 -22.91 -4.96 -6.48
CA ALA A 167 -22.84 -3.94 -5.44
C ALA A 167 -24.04 -3.99 -4.47
N SER A 168 -25.19 -4.55 -4.87
CA SER A 168 -26.34 -4.70 -3.98
C SER A 168 -26.12 -5.67 -2.83
N THR A 169 -25.07 -6.48 -2.89
CA THR A 169 -24.66 -7.43 -1.84
C THR A 169 -23.70 -6.84 -0.83
N CYS A 170 -23.31 -5.59 -1.01
CA CYS A 170 -22.39 -4.86 -0.15
C CYS A 170 -23.11 -4.30 1.07
N THR A 171 -22.45 -4.37 2.20
CA THR A 171 -22.90 -3.81 3.48
C THR A 171 -21.72 -3.12 4.13
N ASP A 172 -21.99 -2.06 4.83
CA ASP A 172 -21.00 -1.24 5.45
C ASP A 172 -21.04 -1.32 6.98
N THR A 173 -19.87 -1.23 7.63
CA THR A 173 -19.69 -1.36 9.08
C THR A 173 -18.66 -0.36 9.59
N VAL A 174 -19.10 0.58 10.40
CA VAL A 174 -18.22 1.58 11.02
C VAL A 174 -17.35 0.93 12.09
N LEU A 175 -16.02 1.13 12.01
CA LEU A 175 -15.04 0.65 12.98
C LEU A 175 -14.66 1.73 13.99
N ASP A 176 -14.38 2.93 13.52
CA ASP A 176 -14.02 4.08 14.34
C ASP A 176 -14.65 5.35 13.76
N GLN A 177 -14.86 6.34 14.60
CA GLN A 177 -15.48 7.61 14.21
C GLN A 177 -14.66 8.81 14.66
N THR A 178 -13.43 8.60 15.09
CA THR A 178 -12.62 9.65 15.70
C THR A 178 -11.15 9.52 15.36
N ASN A 179 -10.59 10.57 14.76
CA ASN A 179 -9.14 10.73 14.59
C ASN A 179 -8.44 9.58 13.83
N ALA A 180 -9.15 8.88 12.97
CA ALA A 180 -8.54 7.87 12.10
C ALA A 180 -7.86 8.52 10.89
N ASP A 181 -6.89 7.84 10.32
CA ASP A 181 -6.19 8.24 9.11
C ASP A 181 -5.59 6.99 8.45
N ARG A 182 -5.66 6.89 7.14
CA ARG A 182 -5.11 5.83 6.30
C ARG A 182 -5.34 4.39 6.81
N PRO A 183 -6.48 3.77 6.50
CA PRO A 183 -6.73 2.37 6.83
C PRO A 183 -5.97 1.43 5.87
N TRP A 184 -5.54 0.29 6.43
CA TRP A 184 -4.94 -0.83 5.72
C TRP A 184 -5.65 -2.12 6.11
N ILE A 185 -5.91 -3.00 5.15
CA ILE A 185 -6.65 -4.25 5.38
C ILE A 185 -5.85 -5.47 4.96
N THR A 186 -5.95 -6.56 5.72
CA THR A 186 -5.35 -7.85 5.40
C THR A 186 -6.18 -8.99 5.93
N HIS A 187 -6.01 -10.19 5.38
CA HIS A 187 -6.74 -11.36 5.82
C HIS A 187 -5.86 -12.61 5.98
N ARG A 188 -6.38 -13.58 6.72
CA ARG A 188 -5.95 -14.99 6.70
C ARG A 188 -7.17 -15.88 6.90
N GLY A 189 -7.54 -16.63 5.86
CA GLY A 189 -8.81 -17.34 5.85
C GLY A 189 -9.98 -16.37 5.89
N THR A 190 -10.83 -16.49 6.90
CA THR A 190 -11.94 -15.56 7.16
C THR A 190 -11.66 -14.62 8.34
N THR A 191 -10.46 -14.64 8.88
CA THR A 191 -10.01 -13.67 9.87
C THR A 191 -9.41 -12.47 9.14
N VAL A 192 -9.84 -11.29 9.49
CA VAL A 192 -9.47 -10.02 8.85
C VAL A 192 -8.93 -9.07 9.89
N TRP A 193 -7.96 -8.25 9.51
CA TRP A 193 -7.45 -7.15 10.33
C TRP A 193 -7.47 -5.86 9.52
N VAL A 194 -7.78 -4.78 10.21
CA VAL A 194 -7.67 -3.40 9.70
C VAL A 194 -6.79 -2.63 10.67
N SER A 195 -5.71 -2.03 10.18
CA SER A 195 -4.90 -1.07 10.93
C SER A 195 -5.13 0.33 10.39
N TYR A 196 -5.03 1.33 11.25
CA TYR A 196 -5.11 2.73 10.88
C TYR A 196 -4.36 3.61 11.88
N HIS A 197 -3.83 4.72 11.40
CA HIS A 197 -3.11 5.69 12.20
C HIS A 197 -4.08 6.56 13.00
N ASP A 198 -3.69 6.94 14.23
CA ASP A 198 -4.44 7.90 15.03
C ASP A 198 -3.94 9.32 14.71
N SER A 199 -4.70 10.08 13.92
CA SER A 199 -4.37 11.47 13.55
C SER A 199 -4.37 12.43 14.75
N GLY A 200 -4.99 12.08 15.87
CA GLY A 200 -4.96 12.84 17.14
C GLY A 200 -3.76 12.47 18.03
N ASN A 201 -3.12 11.33 17.78
CA ASN A 201 -1.95 10.82 18.49
C ASN A 201 -1.01 10.06 17.55
N SER A 202 -0.16 10.77 16.86
CA SER A 202 0.77 10.25 15.85
C SER A 202 1.76 9.18 16.33
N SER A 203 1.69 8.76 17.58
CA SER A 203 2.45 7.64 18.14
C SER A 203 1.59 6.39 18.34
N LEU A 204 0.40 6.33 17.77
CA LEU A 204 -0.54 5.22 17.94
C LEU A 204 -1.07 4.73 16.60
N ILE A 205 -1.01 3.42 16.40
CA ILE A 205 -1.71 2.70 15.33
C ILE A 205 -2.77 1.84 15.99
N HIS A 206 -4.01 1.94 15.55
CA HIS A 206 -5.09 1.08 15.97
C HIS A 206 -5.15 -0.17 15.10
N VAL A 207 -5.57 -1.29 15.68
CA VAL A 207 -5.83 -2.53 14.94
C VAL A 207 -7.17 -3.09 15.36
N GLN A 208 -8.04 -3.30 14.39
CA GLN A 208 -9.32 -4.00 14.53
C GLN A 208 -9.21 -5.41 13.96
N GLN A 209 -9.87 -6.37 14.58
CA GLN A 209 -9.92 -7.76 14.12
C GLN A 209 -11.36 -8.23 13.95
N SER A 210 -11.63 -8.90 12.85
CA SER A 210 -12.82 -9.73 12.63
C SER A 210 -12.41 -11.20 12.54
N THR A 211 -13.18 -12.10 13.13
CA THR A 211 -12.99 -13.56 13.01
C THR A 211 -14.13 -14.24 12.27
N ASP A 212 -15.05 -13.47 11.70
CA ASP A 212 -16.29 -13.94 11.07
C ASP A 212 -16.51 -13.33 9.68
N ASP A 213 -15.42 -13.19 8.90
CA ASP A 213 -15.45 -12.74 7.51
C ASP A 213 -15.91 -11.27 7.38
N GLY A 214 -15.41 -10.40 8.27
CA GLY A 214 -15.69 -8.97 8.24
C GLY A 214 -17.08 -8.56 8.76
N ARG A 215 -17.83 -9.49 9.45
CA ARG A 215 -19.17 -9.16 9.94
C ARG A 215 -19.17 -8.42 11.26
N THR A 216 -18.30 -8.83 12.18
CA THR A 216 -18.16 -8.17 13.49
C THR A 216 -16.70 -7.89 13.80
N TRP A 217 -16.44 -6.80 14.50
CA TRP A 217 -15.10 -6.29 14.73
C TRP A 217 -14.85 -6.01 16.20
N HIS A 218 -13.59 -6.14 16.61
CA HIS A 218 -13.14 -5.75 17.93
C HIS A 218 -11.69 -5.26 17.89
N GLN A 219 -11.39 -4.25 18.68
CA GLN A 219 -10.04 -3.71 18.78
C GLN A 219 -9.10 -4.69 19.47
N VAL A 220 -7.89 -4.82 18.93
CA VAL A 220 -6.75 -5.51 19.54
C VAL A 220 -5.66 -4.52 19.95
N SER A 221 -4.43 -4.95 20.27
CA SER A 221 -3.39 -4.01 20.70
C SER A 221 -2.68 -3.33 19.55
N SER A 222 -2.07 -2.16 19.85
CA SER A 222 -1.26 -1.39 18.90
C SER A 222 0.04 -2.12 18.55
N PRO A 223 0.49 -2.12 17.28
CA PRO A 223 1.79 -2.64 16.88
C PRO A 223 2.96 -1.76 17.30
N ILE A 224 2.72 -0.51 17.68
CA ILE A 224 3.79 0.38 18.16
C ILE A 224 4.25 -0.05 19.56
N VAL A 225 5.49 -0.51 19.64
CA VAL A 225 6.11 -1.00 20.87
C VAL A 225 7.06 0.07 21.41
N GLY A 226 6.60 0.80 22.41
CA GLY A 226 7.44 1.77 23.13
C GLY A 226 8.41 1.09 24.10
N ASN A 227 9.72 1.39 24.00
CA ASN A 227 10.76 0.93 24.95
C ASN A 227 10.76 -0.60 25.22
N GLY A 228 10.46 -1.41 24.21
CA GLY A 228 10.44 -2.88 24.33
C GLY A 228 9.22 -3.44 25.05
N ARG A 229 8.16 -2.67 25.20
CA ARG A 229 6.85 -3.12 25.71
C ARG A 229 5.72 -2.53 24.87
N SER A 230 4.74 -3.35 24.53
CA SER A 230 3.49 -2.93 23.92
C SER A 230 2.68 -2.08 24.92
N THR A 231 2.94 -0.79 25.01
CA THR A 231 2.32 0.09 26.02
C THR A 231 1.40 1.14 25.42
N GLY A 232 1.28 1.23 24.08
CA GLY A 232 0.47 2.26 23.42
C GLY A 232 0.94 3.70 23.70
N SER A 233 2.14 3.88 24.22
CA SER A 233 2.72 5.17 24.55
C SER A 233 4.14 5.25 24.01
N ALA A 234 4.25 5.45 22.70
CA ALA A 234 5.50 5.84 22.09
C ALA A 234 5.80 7.31 22.39
N THR A 235 7.09 7.65 22.48
CA THR A 235 7.55 9.03 22.66
C THR A 235 8.06 9.63 21.36
N PHE A 236 7.65 9.06 20.23
CA PHE A 236 8.03 9.45 18.88
C PHE A 236 6.79 9.43 17.96
N ASN A 237 6.80 10.23 16.92
CA ASN A 237 5.81 10.16 15.87
C ASN A 237 6.10 8.97 14.96
N SER A 238 5.07 8.37 14.41
CA SER A 238 5.14 7.31 13.41
C SER A 238 4.22 7.61 12.25
N GLN A 239 4.53 7.03 11.09
CA GLN A 239 3.68 6.96 9.92
C GLN A 239 3.43 5.49 9.62
N ALA A 240 2.16 5.09 9.60
CA ALA A 240 1.78 3.70 9.39
C ALA A 240 1.91 3.31 7.92
N GLY A 241 2.58 2.18 7.65
CA GLY A 241 2.43 1.42 6.41
C GLY A 241 1.43 0.27 6.60
N PRO A 242 1.34 -0.67 5.64
CA PRO A 242 0.36 -1.72 5.66
C PRO A 242 0.56 -2.74 6.79
N ILE A 243 -0.57 -3.24 7.31
CA ILE A 243 -0.64 -4.47 8.09
C ILE A 243 -0.73 -5.66 7.13
N VAL A 244 0.04 -6.72 7.35
CA VAL A 244 0.08 -7.90 6.48
C VAL A 244 0.01 -9.18 7.29
N ALA A 245 -0.99 -10.02 7.04
CA ALA A 245 -1.06 -11.36 7.60
C ALA A 245 -0.21 -12.33 6.75
N ASP A 246 0.52 -13.24 7.41
CA ASP A 246 1.17 -14.34 6.69
C ASP A 246 0.07 -15.17 6.00
N PRO A 247 0.06 -15.26 4.66
CA PRO A 247 -0.98 -15.94 3.91
C PRO A 247 -0.97 -17.46 4.08
N ASN A 248 0.09 -18.04 4.66
CA ASN A 248 0.12 -19.46 5.00
C ASN A 248 -0.98 -19.78 6.04
N PRO A 249 -1.95 -20.65 5.73
CA PRO A 249 -3.08 -20.96 6.64
C PRO A 249 -2.65 -21.61 7.95
N ASN A 250 -1.44 -22.14 8.04
CA ASN A 250 -0.88 -22.74 9.26
C ASN A 250 -0.04 -21.74 10.07
N SER A 251 0.19 -20.55 9.56
CA SER A 251 0.90 -19.48 10.25
C SER A 251 -0.03 -18.71 11.18
N ASN A 252 0.53 -18.15 12.25
CA ASN A 252 -0.15 -17.20 13.13
C ASN A 252 0.47 -15.81 13.07
N PHE A 253 1.45 -15.61 12.18
CA PHE A 253 2.15 -14.33 12.09
C PHE A 253 1.28 -13.27 11.43
N LEU A 254 1.35 -12.08 12.02
CA LEU A 254 0.79 -10.83 11.54
C LEU A 254 1.89 -9.78 11.66
N TYR A 255 2.06 -8.95 10.67
CA TYR A 255 3.10 -7.94 10.60
C TYR A 255 2.48 -6.56 10.39
N ASP A 256 3.18 -5.53 10.86
CA ASP A 256 2.82 -4.13 10.64
C ASP A 256 4.12 -3.34 10.46
N ILE A 257 4.23 -2.58 9.37
CA ILE A 257 5.39 -1.76 9.07
C ILE A 257 5.08 -0.29 9.34
N TYR A 258 6.04 0.44 9.87
CA TYR A 258 5.94 1.88 10.04
C TYR A 258 7.30 2.54 10.05
N ASP A 259 7.36 3.77 9.60
CA ASP A 259 8.50 4.62 9.88
C ASP A 259 8.29 5.45 11.15
N ALA A 260 9.37 5.87 11.77
CA ALA A 260 9.29 6.59 13.02
C ALA A 260 10.55 7.40 13.32
N GLY A 261 10.39 8.42 14.16
CA GLY A 261 11.51 9.12 14.80
C GLY A 261 12.17 8.28 15.88
N ARG A 262 13.29 8.77 16.42
CA ARG A 262 13.97 8.12 17.56
C ARG A 262 13.43 8.63 18.89
N PRO A 263 12.94 7.74 19.78
CA PRO A 263 12.30 8.13 21.02
C PRO A 263 13.19 8.89 22.00
N GLN A 264 14.50 8.77 21.91
CA GLN A 264 15.44 9.27 22.91
C GLN A 264 16.29 10.45 22.46
N THR A 265 16.12 10.92 21.22
CA THR A 265 16.89 12.04 20.69
C THR A 265 16.07 13.33 20.78
N LYS A 266 16.40 14.20 21.71
CA LYS A 266 15.70 15.47 21.92
C LYS A 266 15.66 16.29 20.65
N GLY A 267 14.47 16.67 20.19
CA GLY A 267 14.25 17.47 18.99
C GLY A 267 14.20 16.67 17.68
N HIS A 268 14.22 15.33 17.71
CA HIS A 268 14.23 14.44 16.54
C HIS A 268 13.13 13.36 16.59
N SER A 269 12.08 13.59 17.37
CA SER A 269 10.96 12.64 17.47
C SER A 269 10.12 12.55 16.20
N SER A 270 10.26 13.48 15.27
CA SER A 270 9.54 13.56 13.99
C SER A 270 10.49 13.50 12.78
N ASP A 271 11.69 12.95 12.94
CA ASP A 271 12.62 12.83 11.80
C ASP A 271 12.19 11.73 10.83
N PHE A 272 11.37 10.74 11.28
CA PHE A 272 10.95 9.57 10.48
C PHE A 272 12.14 8.88 9.78
N ASN A 273 13.22 8.71 10.51
CA ASN A 273 14.49 8.20 9.97
C ASN A 273 14.76 6.73 10.29
N ASN A 274 13.75 6.02 10.79
CA ASN A 274 13.86 4.60 11.10
C ASN A 274 12.67 3.84 10.53
N ILE A 275 12.93 2.66 9.96
CA ILE A 275 11.93 1.71 9.52
C ILE A 275 11.83 0.59 10.56
N PHE A 276 10.63 0.34 11.06
CA PHE A 276 10.32 -0.74 11.99
C PHE A 276 9.32 -1.71 11.37
N VAL A 277 9.47 -2.98 11.73
CA VAL A 277 8.43 -4.00 11.52
C VAL A 277 8.09 -4.61 12.87
N SER A 278 6.83 -4.53 13.25
CA SER A 278 6.27 -5.26 14.37
C SER A 278 5.69 -6.58 13.89
N HIS A 279 5.85 -7.66 14.67
CA HIS A 279 5.19 -8.92 14.41
C HIS A 279 4.41 -9.43 15.62
N SER A 280 3.30 -10.09 15.36
CA SER A 280 2.44 -10.76 16.34
C SER A 280 2.23 -12.21 15.96
N THR A 281 2.11 -13.09 16.95
CA THR A 281 1.81 -14.54 16.76
C THR A 281 0.46 -14.94 17.37
N ASP A 282 -0.30 -13.98 17.86
CA ASP A 282 -1.56 -14.22 18.58
C ASP A 282 -2.72 -13.34 18.09
N GLY A 283 -2.65 -12.92 16.82
CA GLY A 283 -3.71 -12.16 16.15
C GLY A 283 -3.74 -10.68 16.54
N GLY A 284 -2.59 -10.09 16.83
CA GLY A 284 -2.46 -8.67 17.14
C GLY A 284 -2.66 -8.33 18.63
N ARG A 285 -2.73 -9.33 19.52
CA ARG A 285 -2.87 -9.07 20.97
C ARG A 285 -1.55 -8.65 21.63
N HIS A 286 -0.44 -9.20 21.16
CA HIS A 286 0.90 -8.83 21.59
C HIS A 286 1.79 -8.67 20.37
N TRP A 287 2.70 -7.71 20.44
CA TRP A 287 3.60 -7.37 19.35
C TRP A 287 5.04 -7.25 19.84
N ASP A 288 5.97 -7.68 19.02
CA ASP A 288 7.40 -7.44 19.15
C ASP A 288 7.89 -6.63 17.93
N ALA A 289 8.54 -5.49 18.17
CA ALA A 289 9.03 -4.61 17.11
C ALA A 289 10.52 -4.82 16.86
N THR A 290 10.92 -4.86 15.61
CA THR A 290 12.31 -4.94 15.16
C THR A 290 12.65 -3.74 14.30
N LEU A 291 13.82 -3.14 14.55
CA LEU A 291 14.39 -2.10 13.70
C LEU A 291 14.93 -2.76 12.43
N VAL A 292 14.37 -2.40 11.27
CA VAL A 292 14.83 -2.86 9.95
C VAL A 292 15.99 -2.01 9.46
N HIS A 293 15.82 -0.69 9.50
CA HIS A 293 16.81 0.27 9.03
C HIS A 293 16.81 1.55 9.87
N SER A 294 17.96 2.22 9.92
CA SER A 294 18.11 3.52 10.57
C SER A 294 19.00 4.43 9.73
N ALA A 295 18.42 5.49 9.20
CA ALA A 295 19.14 6.55 8.53
C ALA A 295 19.73 7.58 9.53
N PRO A 296 20.66 8.47 9.10
CA PRO A 296 21.22 9.49 9.97
C PRO A 296 20.15 10.37 10.62
N VAL A 297 20.45 10.87 11.82
CA VAL A 297 19.59 11.85 12.52
C VAL A 297 19.46 13.12 11.66
N GLY A 298 18.24 13.61 11.51
CA GLY A 298 17.91 14.76 10.67
C GLY A 298 17.61 14.42 9.21
N SER A 299 17.72 13.13 8.79
CA SER A 299 17.17 12.66 7.53
C SER A 299 15.74 12.16 7.71
N SER A 300 15.01 12.01 6.61
CA SER A 300 13.65 11.42 6.60
C SER A 300 13.59 10.27 5.60
N LEU A 301 12.88 9.21 5.97
CA LEU A 301 12.48 8.11 5.09
C LEU A 301 10.96 8.17 4.83
N ASP A 302 10.30 9.20 5.38
CA ASP A 302 8.89 9.50 5.17
C ASP A 302 8.70 10.11 3.78
N ASN A 303 8.60 9.24 2.79
CA ASN A 303 8.17 9.55 1.43
C ASN A 303 6.83 8.89 1.18
N ILE A 304 6.00 9.15 2.11
CA ILE A 304 4.66 8.83 2.50
C ILE A 304 4.62 7.51 3.27
N PHE A 305 4.74 6.33 2.66
CA PHE A 305 4.62 5.07 3.39
C PHE A 305 5.75 4.10 3.05
N PRO A 306 6.32 3.37 4.04
CA PRO A 306 7.01 2.13 3.77
C PRO A 306 5.99 1.03 3.43
N SER A 307 6.39 0.00 2.70
CA SER A 307 5.53 -1.12 2.32
C SER A 307 6.10 -2.46 2.75
N LEU A 308 5.23 -3.47 2.91
CA LEU A 308 5.58 -4.81 3.38
C LEU A 308 4.84 -5.89 2.60
N ALA A 309 5.53 -6.98 2.28
CA ALA A 309 4.92 -8.18 1.73
C ALA A 309 5.45 -9.45 2.42
N VAL A 310 4.64 -10.50 2.40
CA VAL A 310 5.01 -11.85 2.85
C VAL A 310 4.82 -12.83 1.71
N ASP A 311 5.90 -13.49 1.30
CA ASP A 311 5.82 -14.60 0.35
C ASP A 311 5.16 -15.80 1.01
N GLN A 312 3.97 -16.17 0.52
CA GLN A 312 3.18 -17.26 1.10
C GLN A 312 3.85 -18.63 1.04
N THR A 313 4.75 -18.85 0.09
CA THR A 313 5.40 -20.14 -0.13
C THR A 313 6.66 -20.28 0.71
N THR A 314 7.47 -19.24 0.77
CA THR A 314 8.74 -19.25 1.49
C THR A 314 8.63 -18.75 2.92
N GLY A 315 7.60 -17.98 3.25
CA GLY A 315 7.45 -17.26 4.52
C GLY A 315 8.43 -16.10 4.68
N ALA A 316 9.15 -15.72 3.61
CA ALA A 316 10.04 -14.57 3.62
C ALA A 316 9.22 -13.28 3.69
N VAL A 317 9.70 -12.34 4.50
CA VAL A 317 9.08 -11.02 4.68
C VAL A 317 9.98 -9.98 4.02
N TYR A 318 9.39 -9.09 3.23
CA TYR A 318 10.10 -8.04 2.51
C TYR A 318 9.59 -6.68 2.97
N ALA A 319 10.50 -5.81 3.41
CA ALA A 319 10.24 -4.42 3.78
C ALA A 319 10.86 -3.49 2.74
N VAL A 320 10.09 -2.52 2.26
CA VAL A 320 10.48 -1.59 1.20
C VAL A 320 10.25 -0.15 1.65
N TRP A 321 11.18 0.73 1.32
CA TRP A 321 11.08 2.17 1.59
C TRP A 321 11.93 2.96 0.59
N THR A 322 11.78 4.27 0.58
CA THR A 322 12.65 5.16 -0.21
C THR A 322 13.20 6.30 0.66
N ASP A 323 14.38 6.78 0.31
CA ASP A 323 14.98 8.01 0.84
C ASP A 323 14.81 9.21 -0.12
N SER A 324 13.82 9.17 -1.01
CA SER A 324 13.52 10.06 -2.13
C SER A 324 14.47 9.92 -3.33
N HIS A 325 15.55 9.16 -3.20
CA HIS A 325 16.52 8.95 -4.28
C HIS A 325 16.63 7.50 -4.69
N THR A 326 16.62 6.63 -3.72
CA THR A 326 16.81 5.20 -3.90
C THR A 326 15.69 4.41 -3.22
N VAL A 327 15.17 3.41 -3.91
CA VAL A 327 14.27 2.42 -3.31
C VAL A 327 15.09 1.28 -2.73
N TRP A 328 14.86 0.99 -1.47
CA TRP A 328 15.54 0.00 -0.68
C TRP A 328 14.64 -1.17 -0.32
N VAL A 329 15.19 -2.37 -0.39
CA VAL A 329 14.53 -3.61 0.05
C VAL A 329 15.38 -4.29 1.11
N SER A 330 14.76 -4.72 2.20
CA SER A 330 15.35 -5.62 3.18
C SER A 330 14.44 -6.84 3.36
N SER A 331 15.02 -8.02 3.61
CA SER A 331 14.25 -9.24 3.77
C SER A 331 14.56 -9.95 5.09
N SER A 332 13.57 -10.68 5.59
CA SER A 332 13.68 -11.55 6.76
C SER A 332 13.19 -12.96 6.41
N THR A 333 13.93 -13.97 6.84
CA THR A 333 13.54 -15.40 6.72
C THR A 333 13.26 -16.05 8.08
N ASP A 334 13.19 -15.25 9.14
CA ASP A 334 12.94 -15.69 10.51
C ASP A 334 11.76 -14.97 11.17
N HIS A 335 10.77 -14.61 10.33
CA HIS A 335 9.54 -13.94 10.73
C HIS A 335 9.76 -12.55 11.34
N GLY A 336 10.59 -11.73 10.70
CA GLY A 336 10.81 -10.34 11.08
C GLY A 336 11.73 -10.13 12.29
N LYS A 337 12.41 -11.18 12.78
CA LYS A 337 13.30 -11.06 13.94
C LYS A 337 14.66 -10.50 13.57
N THR A 338 15.16 -10.87 12.41
CA THR A 338 16.41 -10.31 11.83
C THR A 338 16.19 -9.96 10.37
N TRP A 339 16.92 -8.97 9.89
CA TRP A 339 16.77 -8.41 8.55
C TRP A 339 18.10 -8.39 7.81
N SER A 340 18.07 -8.57 6.50
CA SER A 340 19.23 -8.40 5.64
C SER A 340 19.69 -6.94 5.60
N ASP A 341 20.95 -6.71 5.19
CA ASP A 341 21.34 -5.37 4.77
C ASP A 341 20.44 -4.88 3.62
N PRO A 342 20.09 -3.57 3.56
CA PRO A 342 19.28 -3.03 2.49
C PRO A 342 19.93 -3.22 1.10
N THR A 343 19.12 -3.61 0.14
CA THR A 343 19.50 -3.72 -1.28
C THR A 343 18.87 -2.58 -2.06
N ASP A 344 19.68 -1.87 -2.85
CA ASP A 344 19.21 -0.89 -3.82
C ASP A 344 18.53 -1.61 -5.01
N VAL A 345 17.28 -1.23 -5.29
CA VAL A 345 16.49 -1.81 -6.38
C VAL A 345 16.00 -0.75 -7.38
N SER A 346 16.56 0.44 -7.39
CA SER A 346 16.15 1.54 -8.28
C SER A 346 17.31 2.21 -9.03
N THR A 347 18.56 1.89 -8.70
CA THR A 347 19.72 2.43 -9.42
C THR A 347 20.06 1.56 -10.61
N GLY A 348 19.54 1.90 -11.77
CA GLY A 348 19.69 1.16 -13.01
C GLY A 348 19.83 2.02 -14.25
N ALA A 349 19.38 1.50 -15.39
CA ALA A 349 19.55 2.12 -16.70
C ALA A 349 18.73 3.41 -16.90
N ALA A 350 17.64 3.58 -16.15
CA ALA A 350 16.80 4.77 -16.20
C ALA A 350 17.50 6.02 -15.61
N ASN A 351 18.56 5.84 -14.81
CA ASN A 351 19.29 6.92 -14.14
C ASN A 351 18.36 7.87 -13.36
N LEU A 352 17.51 7.33 -12.52
CA LEU A 352 16.55 8.08 -11.74
C LEU A 352 17.26 8.94 -10.69
N ALA A 353 16.84 10.20 -10.59
CA ALA A 353 17.32 11.14 -9.58
C ALA A 353 16.38 11.18 -8.35
N THR A 354 15.12 10.83 -8.56
CA THR A 354 14.09 10.82 -7.51
C THR A 354 13.19 9.59 -7.68
N THR A 355 12.90 8.92 -6.56
CA THR A 355 11.98 7.79 -6.46
C THR A 355 10.99 8.02 -5.31
N LEU A 356 9.70 7.73 -5.53
CA LEU A 356 8.64 7.99 -4.56
C LEU A 356 7.64 6.82 -4.47
N MET A 357 6.97 6.71 -3.32
CA MET A 357 5.81 5.83 -3.10
C MET A 357 6.09 4.37 -3.51
N PRO A 358 7.07 3.70 -2.91
CA PRO A 358 7.36 2.32 -3.25
C PRO A 358 6.32 1.37 -2.68
N TRP A 359 5.97 0.33 -3.45
CA TRP A 359 5.12 -0.77 -2.99
C TRP A 359 5.71 -2.11 -3.35
N VAL A 360 5.34 -3.18 -2.62
CA VAL A 360 5.90 -4.50 -2.82
C VAL A 360 4.85 -5.60 -2.80
N ALA A 361 4.98 -6.56 -3.72
CA ALA A 361 4.31 -7.85 -3.68
C ALA A 361 5.33 -8.98 -3.71
N ALA A 362 4.98 -10.13 -3.14
CA ALA A 362 5.87 -11.30 -3.11
C ALA A 362 5.09 -12.61 -3.15
N ARG A 363 5.42 -13.48 -4.12
CA ARG A 363 4.80 -14.78 -4.29
C ARG A 363 5.77 -15.79 -4.92
N ASP A 364 5.82 -17.00 -4.38
CA ASP A 364 6.55 -18.15 -4.94
C ASP A 364 8.05 -17.87 -5.24
N GLY A 365 8.67 -17.00 -4.42
CA GLY A 365 10.07 -16.60 -4.57
C GLY A 365 10.30 -15.49 -5.60
N LYS A 366 9.25 -14.94 -6.20
CA LYS A 366 9.24 -13.71 -6.98
C LYS A 366 8.94 -12.53 -6.06
N VAL A 367 9.52 -11.37 -6.34
CA VAL A 367 9.22 -10.11 -5.64
C VAL A 367 9.14 -9.01 -6.67
N ASP A 368 8.04 -8.27 -6.69
CA ASP A 368 7.85 -7.07 -7.50
C ASP A 368 7.85 -5.84 -6.59
N VAL A 369 8.70 -4.87 -6.91
CA VAL A 369 8.80 -3.58 -6.22
C VAL A 369 8.50 -2.47 -7.21
N VAL A 370 7.38 -1.79 -7.01
CA VAL A 370 6.95 -0.70 -7.90
C VAL A 370 7.17 0.66 -7.24
N PHE A 371 7.43 1.67 -8.05
CA PHE A 371 7.65 3.04 -7.57
C PHE A 371 7.48 4.06 -8.70
N TYR A 372 7.17 5.31 -8.34
CA TYR A 372 7.30 6.43 -9.27
C TYR A 372 8.74 6.90 -9.31
N GLY A 373 9.24 7.15 -10.52
CA GLY A 373 10.61 7.61 -10.74
C GLY A 373 10.69 8.78 -11.73
N SER A 374 11.65 9.67 -11.48
CA SER A 374 12.02 10.78 -12.37
C SER A 374 13.51 10.94 -12.45
N THR A 375 14.02 11.38 -13.61
CA THR A 375 15.42 11.80 -13.80
C THR A 375 15.69 13.22 -13.30
N SER A 376 14.66 13.93 -12.83
CA SER A 376 14.72 15.29 -12.26
C SER A 376 14.52 15.27 -10.75
N ALA A 377 14.82 16.39 -10.09
CA ALA A 377 14.48 16.60 -8.68
C ALA A 377 12.96 16.63 -8.47
N GLN A 378 12.51 16.29 -7.25
CA GLN A 378 11.09 16.20 -6.89
C GLN A 378 10.33 17.52 -7.07
N ASP A 379 10.96 18.63 -6.81
CA ASP A 379 10.40 19.99 -6.89
C ASP A 379 10.56 20.65 -8.27
N ASP A 380 11.17 19.98 -9.26
CA ASP A 380 11.30 20.47 -10.62
C ASP A 380 9.93 20.52 -11.32
N THR A 381 9.50 21.71 -11.69
CA THR A 381 8.21 21.95 -12.38
C THR A 381 8.14 21.35 -13.79
N SER A 382 9.24 20.87 -14.32
CA SER A 382 9.35 20.16 -15.60
C SER A 382 9.68 18.68 -15.47
N ALA A 383 9.75 18.16 -14.24
CA ALA A 383 10.02 16.75 -13.99
C ALA A 383 9.03 15.85 -14.75
N VAL A 384 9.53 14.78 -15.32
CA VAL A 384 8.72 13.76 -15.99
C VAL A 384 8.76 12.50 -15.14
N TRP A 385 7.61 12.06 -14.69
CA TRP A 385 7.44 10.90 -13.83
C TRP A 385 6.85 9.72 -14.59
N ASN A 386 7.39 8.55 -14.32
CA ASN A 386 6.88 7.28 -14.83
C ASN A 386 6.76 6.27 -13.69
N THR A 387 5.97 5.22 -13.92
CA THR A 387 5.92 4.05 -13.05
C THR A 387 6.96 3.04 -13.50
N TYR A 388 7.72 2.54 -12.54
CA TYR A 388 8.73 1.51 -12.71
C TYR A 388 8.41 0.30 -11.84
N ASP A 389 8.92 -0.85 -12.28
CA ASP A 389 8.95 -2.09 -11.55
C ASP A 389 10.39 -2.58 -11.44
N SER A 390 10.75 -3.13 -10.30
CA SER A 390 11.99 -3.88 -10.11
C SER A 390 11.64 -5.27 -9.61
N GLN A 391 11.96 -6.28 -10.41
CA GLN A 391 11.52 -7.63 -10.18
C GLN A 391 12.69 -8.53 -9.76
N PHE A 392 12.52 -9.23 -8.64
CA PHE A 392 13.39 -10.33 -8.25
C PHE A 392 12.80 -11.65 -8.73
N SER A 393 13.54 -12.38 -9.57
CA SER A 393 13.13 -13.68 -10.05
C SER A 393 14.36 -14.52 -10.36
N GLY A 394 14.32 -15.83 -10.08
CA GLY A 394 15.43 -16.72 -10.35
C GLY A 394 16.74 -16.36 -9.63
N GLY A 395 16.69 -15.62 -8.52
CA GLY A 395 17.84 -15.22 -7.71
C GLY A 395 18.53 -13.92 -8.16
N THR A 396 17.93 -13.16 -9.08
CA THR A 396 18.48 -11.89 -9.59
C THR A 396 17.40 -10.82 -9.70
N TRP A 397 17.82 -9.55 -9.58
CA TRP A 397 16.97 -8.40 -9.82
C TRP A 397 17.03 -7.96 -11.28
N SER A 398 15.87 -7.69 -11.90
CA SER A 398 15.70 -6.83 -13.07
C SER A 398 15.24 -5.47 -12.56
N ILE A 399 16.04 -4.43 -12.74
CA ILE A 399 15.86 -3.13 -12.07
C ILE A 399 15.29 -2.11 -13.04
N ASP A 400 14.45 -1.19 -12.53
CA ASP A 400 13.87 -0.03 -13.21
C ASP A 400 13.19 -0.35 -14.56
N ASN A 401 12.45 -1.46 -14.62
CA ASN A 401 11.64 -1.80 -15.79
C ASN A 401 10.49 -0.79 -15.95
N LEU A 402 10.37 -0.16 -17.12
CA LEU A 402 9.32 0.83 -17.36
C LEU A 402 7.95 0.13 -17.47
N VAL A 403 7.02 0.52 -16.61
CA VAL A 403 5.63 0.02 -16.57
C VAL A 403 4.70 0.91 -17.36
N SER A 404 4.74 2.22 -17.12
CA SER A 404 3.85 3.17 -17.77
C SER A 404 4.17 3.36 -19.26
N ASN A 405 3.14 3.35 -20.10
CA ASN A 405 3.29 3.57 -21.54
C ASN A 405 3.37 5.06 -21.94
N SER A 406 3.17 5.96 -21.00
CA SER A 406 3.28 7.42 -21.12
C SER A 406 3.61 8.00 -19.74
N PRO A 407 4.11 9.25 -19.65
CA PRO A 407 4.32 9.88 -18.36
C PRO A 407 3.06 9.88 -17.48
N ASN A 408 3.25 9.55 -16.21
CA ASN A 408 2.20 9.61 -15.20
C ASN A 408 1.92 11.06 -14.78
N ARG A 409 2.99 11.84 -14.71
CA ARG A 409 2.96 13.21 -14.23
C ARG A 409 4.03 14.04 -14.93
N ILE A 410 3.70 15.29 -15.27
CA ILE A 410 4.65 16.33 -15.66
C ILE A 410 4.54 17.49 -14.66
N GLY A 411 5.60 17.74 -13.94
CA GLY A 411 5.69 18.76 -12.90
C GLY A 411 6.21 18.22 -11.57
N ALA A 412 6.32 19.08 -10.58
CA ALA A 412 6.72 18.72 -9.23
C ALA A 412 5.69 17.77 -8.57
N VAL A 413 6.13 16.96 -7.62
CA VAL A 413 5.28 16.09 -6.79
C VAL A 413 5.48 16.47 -5.32
N CYS A 414 4.38 16.73 -4.60
CA CYS A 414 4.41 16.98 -3.16
C CYS A 414 4.06 15.71 -2.41
N THR A 415 4.87 15.35 -1.42
CA THR A 415 4.71 14.17 -0.55
C THR A 415 4.48 14.56 0.92
N GLN A 416 3.96 15.74 1.19
CA GLN A 416 3.74 16.25 2.55
C GLN A 416 2.29 16.10 3.02
N GLY A 417 1.55 15.14 2.46
CA GLY A 417 0.17 14.87 2.84
C GLY A 417 -0.71 16.14 2.81
N SER A 418 -1.46 16.39 3.86
CA SER A 418 -2.34 17.56 3.98
C SER A 418 -1.62 18.91 3.91
N ALA A 419 -0.31 18.98 4.13
CA ALA A 419 0.48 20.20 3.94
C ALA A 419 0.63 20.60 2.46
N CYS A 420 0.37 19.68 1.52
CA CYS A 420 0.28 19.95 0.10
C CYS A 420 -1.04 20.61 -0.31
N ALA A 421 -2.01 20.71 0.59
CA ALA A 421 -3.34 21.23 0.30
C ALA A 421 -3.28 22.65 -0.30
N GLY A 422 -3.89 22.83 -1.48
CA GLY A 422 -3.87 24.06 -2.26
C GLY A 422 -2.71 24.13 -3.28
N ASN A 423 -1.82 23.15 -3.34
CA ASN A 423 -0.83 23.00 -4.37
C ASN A 423 -1.34 22.09 -5.50
N THR A 424 -1.03 22.43 -6.74
CA THR A 424 -1.39 21.62 -7.93
C THR A 424 -0.43 20.44 -8.16
N ASN A 425 0.26 19.98 -7.10
CA ASN A 425 1.37 19.03 -7.19
C ASN A 425 1.06 17.72 -6.43
N ARG A 426 -0.21 17.47 -6.08
CA ARG A 426 -0.62 16.29 -5.31
C ARG A 426 -1.57 15.36 -6.10
N GLU A 427 -1.58 15.43 -7.42
CA GLU A 427 -2.51 14.64 -8.23
C GLU A 427 -2.20 13.13 -8.22
N LEU A 428 -1.00 12.71 -7.85
CA LEU A 428 -0.65 11.29 -7.65
C LEU A 428 -1.12 10.76 -6.28
N LEU A 429 -1.47 11.66 -5.36
CA LEU A 429 -1.75 11.41 -3.95
C LEU A 429 -0.59 10.67 -3.25
N ASP A 430 -0.87 9.62 -2.48
CA ASP A 430 0.07 9.16 -1.46
C ASP A 430 0.59 7.74 -1.71
N LEU A 431 -0.04 6.92 -2.58
CA LEU A 431 0.39 5.56 -2.91
C LEU A 431 -0.15 5.03 -4.23
N PHE A 432 0.34 3.86 -4.60
CA PHE A 432 -0.20 2.95 -5.62
C PHE A 432 0.35 1.54 -5.37
N GLU A 433 -0.23 0.52 -5.97
CA GLU A 433 0.02 -0.84 -5.55
C GLU A 433 0.37 -1.81 -6.68
N VAL A 434 0.92 -2.94 -6.28
CA VAL A 434 1.12 -4.14 -7.10
C VAL A 434 0.60 -5.36 -6.34
N ALA A 435 -0.05 -6.28 -7.07
CA ALA A 435 -0.41 -7.60 -6.58
C ALA A 435 -0.06 -8.66 -7.63
N GLU A 436 0.23 -9.88 -7.19
CA GLU A 436 0.52 -11.01 -8.06
C GLU A 436 -0.71 -11.91 -8.20
N ASP A 437 -1.07 -12.23 -9.45
CA ASP A 437 -2.17 -13.14 -9.74
C ASP A 437 -1.84 -14.55 -9.23
N PRO A 438 -2.67 -15.15 -8.35
CA PRO A 438 -2.42 -16.45 -7.78
C PRO A 438 -2.48 -17.61 -8.79
N LEU A 439 -2.91 -17.38 -10.01
CA LEU A 439 -3.05 -18.40 -11.04
C LEU A 439 -1.87 -18.47 -12.01
N ASN A 440 -1.05 -17.41 -12.09
CA ASN A 440 0.04 -17.36 -13.07
C ASN A 440 1.31 -16.65 -12.56
N ASP A 441 1.33 -16.18 -11.31
CA ASP A 441 2.43 -15.49 -10.64
C ASP A 441 2.92 -14.22 -11.37
N LYS A 442 2.03 -13.58 -12.14
CA LYS A 442 2.33 -12.34 -12.86
C LYS A 442 1.82 -11.12 -12.10
N ALA A 443 2.57 -10.04 -12.19
CA ALA A 443 2.23 -8.77 -11.57
C ALA A 443 1.09 -8.05 -12.30
N ALA A 444 0.13 -7.57 -11.52
CA ALA A 444 -0.81 -6.53 -11.91
C ALA A 444 -0.50 -5.28 -11.08
N ILE A 445 -0.22 -4.18 -11.75
CA ILE A 445 0.19 -2.92 -11.15
C ILE A 445 -0.90 -1.89 -11.43
N ILE A 446 -1.42 -1.26 -10.38
CA ILE A 446 -2.39 -0.19 -10.49
C ILE A 446 -1.75 1.12 -10.06
N TYR A 447 -1.80 2.16 -10.89
CA TYR A 447 -1.11 3.41 -10.62
C TYR A 447 -1.91 4.63 -11.11
N THR A 448 -1.62 5.80 -10.57
CA THR A 448 -2.26 7.07 -10.94
C THR A 448 -1.52 7.75 -12.10
N SER A 449 -2.29 8.34 -13.04
CA SER A 449 -1.78 9.25 -14.06
C SER A 449 -2.60 10.54 -14.10
N SER A 450 -1.95 11.67 -13.96
CA SER A 450 -2.57 13.01 -14.08
C SER A 450 -2.48 13.60 -15.50
N GLU A 451 -1.98 12.83 -16.48
CA GLU A 451 -1.74 13.32 -17.85
C GLU A 451 -2.78 12.83 -18.86
N ILE A 452 -3.81 12.09 -18.39
CA ILE A 452 -4.83 11.48 -19.28
C ILE A 452 -6.03 12.40 -19.46
N SER A 453 -6.58 12.93 -18.36
CA SER A 453 -7.82 13.70 -18.36
C SER A 453 -7.61 15.11 -17.83
N THR A 454 -8.51 16.01 -18.22
CA THR A 454 -8.57 17.38 -17.73
C THR A 454 -10.02 17.81 -17.54
N TYR A 455 -10.25 18.74 -16.63
CA TYR A 455 -11.52 19.43 -16.51
C TYR A 455 -11.32 20.95 -16.51
N THR A 456 -12.38 21.70 -16.83
CA THR A 456 -12.32 23.16 -16.89
C THR A 456 -13.31 23.74 -15.89
N THR A 457 -12.82 24.57 -14.98
CA THR A 457 -13.65 25.28 -14.00
C THR A 457 -14.46 26.42 -14.64
N PRO A 458 -15.50 26.94 -14.00
CA PRO A 458 -16.34 28.03 -14.54
C PRO A 458 -15.60 29.31 -14.89
N ASP A 459 -14.45 29.56 -14.26
CA ASP A 459 -13.54 30.69 -14.54
C ASP A 459 -12.56 30.42 -15.71
N ASN A 460 -12.77 29.31 -16.45
CA ASN A 460 -11.98 28.84 -17.58
C ASN A 460 -10.54 28.43 -17.25
N VAL A 461 -10.29 27.99 -16.02
CA VAL A 461 -9.01 27.36 -15.68
C VAL A 461 -9.08 25.88 -15.98
N VAL A 462 -8.09 25.39 -16.73
CA VAL A 462 -7.94 23.95 -17.03
C VAL A 462 -7.11 23.29 -15.92
N HIS A 463 -7.66 22.25 -15.33
CA HIS A 463 -7.01 21.44 -14.31
C HIS A 463 -6.78 20.02 -14.82
N LYS A 464 -5.74 19.36 -14.36
CA LYS A 464 -5.55 17.92 -14.56
C LYS A 464 -6.58 17.17 -13.71
N LEU A 465 -7.12 16.11 -14.28
CA LEU A 465 -7.99 15.15 -13.58
C LEU A 465 -7.23 13.82 -13.56
N PRO A 466 -6.80 13.33 -12.39
CA PRO A 466 -6.09 12.06 -12.32
C PRO A 466 -7.02 10.91 -12.70
N GLU A 467 -6.43 9.88 -13.29
CA GLU A 467 -7.10 8.62 -13.62
C GLU A 467 -6.20 7.48 -13.21
N ILE A 468 -6.77 6.35 -12.82
CA ILE A 468 -6.00 5.16 -12.52
C ILE A 468 -5.73 4.33 -13.78
N VAL A 469 -4.58 3.70 -13.82
CA VAL A 469 -4.12 2.86 -14.93
C VAL A 469 -3.71 1.49 -14.40
N LEU A 470 -4.34 0.45 -14.91
CA LEU A 470 -4.03 -0.93 -14.60
C LEU A 470 -3.07 -1.49 -15.67
N ALA A 471 -1.94 -2.01 -15.22
CA ALA A 471 -0.92 -2.62 -16.07
C ALA A 471 -0.75 -4.11 -15.73
N PHE A 472 -0.76 -4.95 -16.74
CA PHE A 472 -0.54 -6.40 -16.62
C PHE A 472 0.82 -6.79 -17.18
N GLU A 473 1.57 -7.58 -16.43
CA GLU A 473 2.81 -8.22 -16.87
C GLU A 473 2.55 -9.29 -17.95
N HIS A 474 3.47 -9.42 -18.94
CA HIS A 474 3.38 -10.39 -20.05
C HIS A 474 4.43 -11.50 -20.01
#